data_1a1f278c6574edaf7442e7e230094ef9
#
_entry.id   1a1f278c6574edaf7442e7e230094ef9
#
_cell.length_a   1.000
_cell.length_b   1.000
_cell.length_c   1.000
_cell.angle_alpha   90.00
_cell.angle_beta   90.00
_cell.angle_gamma   90.00
#
_symmetry.space_group_name_H-M   'P 1'
#
loop_
_entity.id
_entity.type
_entity.pdbx_description
1 polymer ?
#
loop_
_entity_poly.entity_id
_entity_poly.type
_entity_poly.pdbx_seq_one_letter_code
_entity_poly.pdbx_strand_id
1 'polypeptide(L)'
;MKKSHVCARVAINLLITATIFVSSIDTARAQEEKISEVLAKARGLYSWGSFDEGINLANGLFKRPNLMPQDSIAIYELLSILYNAKGDKFKQTALEYLEKISKIGPCLLNLPREYWPSGLRREWYAICYDTSNLGPFTCTAKDEDTTPTKIRTIAVPLPFENNSIGEFQTKLGGIGTGLSQSFLGDFSKISALKIVERDKIDFLIKEQQLTASGMVDQSTAIKAGKILSAHLMIFGGFTQIDKNNTIMVARVVNVETSEVIAVIDQKGGSNYFEMEKELVKKICDELDIILSEQETKEVEMGGTKSLDATAEYALGLEFEDKYDYPKAFEHFKKAVEIDPDFIEAKKKVDVYRPFVI
;
A
#
# COMPACT_ATOMS: atom_id res chain seq x y z
N MET A 1 -75.29 -3.66 -42.46
CA MET A 1 -74.07 -4.32 -41.99
C MET A 1 -72.78 -3.63 -42.53
N LYS A 2 -72.60 -2.30 -42.37
CA LYS A 2 -71.37 -1.58 -42.88
C LYS A 2 -70.72 -0.63 -41.84
N LYS A 3 -71.15 -0.70 -40.54
CA LYS A 3 -70.59 0.18 -39.49
C LYS A 3 -69.61 -0.49 -38.50
N SER A 4 -69.44 -1.79 -38.55
CA SER A 4 -68.56 -2.52 -37.57
C SER A 4 -67.08 -2.65 -37.97
N HIS A 5 -66.74 -2.47 -39.29
CA HIS A 5 -65.35 -2.66 -39.74
C HIS A 5 -64.46 -1.43 -39.60
N VAL A 6 -65.03 -0.22 -39.45
CA VAL A 6 -64.22 1.02 -39.33
C VAL A 6 -63.68 1.16 -37.89
N CYS A 7 -64.47 0.83 -36.87
CA CYS A 7 -63.99 0.87 -35.49
C CYS A 7 -62.90 -0.13 -35.16
N ALA A 8 -62.90 -1.33 -35.78
CA ALA A 8 -61.88 -2.34 -35.54
C ALA A 8 -60.50 -1.93 -36.14
N ARG A 9 -60.47 -1.22 -37.30
CA ARG A 9 -59.23 -0.76 -37.93
C ARG A 9 -58.58 0.43 -37.17
N VAL A 10 -59.36 1.32 -36.60
CA VAL A 10 -58.82 2.46 -35.79
C VAL A 10 -58.28 1.95 -34.45
N ALA A 11 -58.95 0.97 -33.79
CA ALA A 11 -58.44 0.42 -32.55
C ALA A 11 -57.13 -0.42 -32.74
N ILE A 12 -57.01 -1.13 -33.84
CA ILE A 12 -55.80 -1.91 -34.14
C ILE A 12 -54.60 -0.99 -34.47
N ASN A 13 -54.84 0.11 -35.23
CA ASN A 13 -53.77 1.07 -35.53
C ASN A 13 -53.32 1.86 -34.28
N LEU A 14 -54.23 2.18 -33.32
CA LEU A 14 -53.87 2.81 -32.05
C LEU A 14 -53.13 1.87 -31.09
N LEU A 15 -53.44 0.58 -31.10
CA LEU A 15 -52.70 -0.41 -30.32
C LEU A 15 -51.32 -0.69 -30.90
N ILE A 16 -51.17 -0.72 -32.22
CA ILE A 16 -49.87 -0.94 -32.86
C ILE A 16 -48.94 0.29 -32.65
N THR A 17 -49.45 1.53 -32.76
CA THR A 17 -48.67 2.74 -32.48
C THR A 17 -48.32 2.86 -30.99
N ALA A 18 -49.15 2.48 -30.07
CA ALA A 18 -48.85 2.48 -28.65
C ALA A 18 -47.80 1.41 -28.29
N THR A 19 -47.86 0.20 -28.87
CA THR A 19 -46.85 -0.84 -28.66
C THR A 19 -45.50 -0.49 -29.27
N ILE A 20 -45.45 0.17 -30.41
CA ILE A 20 -44.19 0.64 -31.04
C ILE A 20 -43.59 1.77 -30.21
N PHE A 21 -44.40 2.67 -29.64
CA PHE A 21 -43.91 3.77 -28.81
C PHE A 21 -43.41 3.28 -27.44
N VAL A 22 -44.04 2.31 -26.82
CA VAL A 22 -43.59 1.68 -25.59
C VAL A 22 -42.31 0.86 -25.83
N SER A 23 -42.25 0.09 -26.91
CA SER A 23 -41.03 -0.66 -27.26
C SER A 23 -39.84 0.23 -27.62
N SER A 24 -40.08 1.40 -28.24
CA SER A 24 -39.00 2.36 -28.54
C SER A 24 -38.51 3.10 -27.27
N ILE A 25 -39.37 3.31 -26.27
CA ILE A 25 -38.95 3.86 -24.98
C ILE A 25 -38.16 2.85 -24.18
N ASP A 26 -38.58 1.57 -24.17
CA ASP A 26 -37.86 0.49 -23.48
C ASP A 26 -36.51 0.17 -24.15
N THR A 27 -36.44 0.19 -25.48
CA THR A 27 -35.17 0.03 -26.21
C THR A 27 -34.23 1.22 -26.07
N ALA A 28 -34.73 2.45 -25.98
CA ALA A 28 -33.92 3.63 -25.67
C ALA A 28 -33.42 3.59 -24.20
N ARG A 29 -34.22 3.08 -23.27
CA ARG A 29 -33.83 2.91 -21.86
C ARG A 29 -32.86 1.75 -21.64
N ALA A 30 -32.90 0.72 -22.49
CA ALA A 30 -32.00 -0.43 -22.42
C ALA A 30 -30.59 -0.14 -22.98
N GLN A 31 -30.39 0.99 -23.65
CA GLN A 31 -29.10 1.41 -24.22
C GLN A 31 -28.34 2.46 -23.40
N GLU A 32 -28.94 3.00 -22.34
CA GLU A 32 -28.23 3.90 -21.45
C GLU A 32 -27.39 3.09 -20.46
N GLU A 33 -26.08 3.07 -20.71
CA GLU A 33 -25.12 2.39 -19.85
C GLU A 33 -25.26 2.92 -18.40
N LYS A 34 -25.40 2.02 -17.42
CA LYS A 34 -25.57 2.40 -16.02
C LYS A 34 -24.39 3.22 -15.53
N ILE A 35 -24.62 4.21 -14.65
CA ILE A 35 -23.56 5.01 -14.05
C ILE A 35 -22.50 4.12 -13.40
N SER A 36 -22.91 3.07 -12.69
CA SER A 36 -22.03 2.08 -12.07
C SER A 36 -21.09 1.38 -13.08
N GLU A 37 -21.58 1.10 -14.28
CA GLU A 37 -20.78 0.45 -15.34
C GLU A 37 -19.72 1.40 -15.90
N VAL A 38 -20.07 2.67 -16.11
CA VAL A 38 -19.10 3.70 -16.55
C VAL A 38 -18.06 3.97 -15.47
N LEU A 39 -18.47 4.05 -14.21
CA LEU A 39 -17.54 4.19 -13.09
C LEU A 39 -16.60 2.99 -12.97
N ALA A 40 -17.10 1.76 -13.18
CA ALA A 40 -16.27 0.57 -13.18
C ALA A 40 -15.23 0.59 -14.32
N LYS A 41 -15.62 1.03 -15.51
CA LYS A 41 -14.68 1.22 -16.64
C LYS A 41 -13.62 2.26 -16.30
N ALA A 42 -14.01 3.40 -15.74
CA ALA A 42 -13.06 4.46 -15.37
C ALA A 42 -12.12 4.02 -14.24
N ARG A 43 -12.58 3.18 -13.30
CA ARG A 43 -11.70 2.52 -12.30
C ARG A 43 -10.72 1.53 -12.96
N GLY A 44 -11.16 0.78 -13.97
CA GLY A 44 -10.27 -0.05 -14.77
C GLY A 44 -9.15 0.76 -15.42
N LEU A 45 -9.47 1.92 -15.98
CA LEU A 45 -8.47 2.82 -16.57
C LEU A 45 -7.48 3.36 -15.54
N TYR A 46 -7.91 3.61 -14.30
CA TYR A 46 -7.01 3.94 -13.19
C TYR A 46 -5.96 2.84 -12.98
N SER A 47 -6.37 1.57 -12.95
CA SER A 47 -5.47 0.44 -12.76
C SER A 47 -4.45 0.27 -13.90
N TRP A 48 -4.77 0.77 -15.10
CA TRP A 48 -3.88 0.75 -16.26
C TRP A 48 -3.06 2.05 -16.44
N GLY A 49 -3.21 3.03 -15.53
CA GLY A 49 -2.51 4.32 -15.62
C GLY A 49 -3.07 5.29 -16.65
N SER A 50 -4.21 4.97 -17.29
CA SER A 50 -4.89 5.83 -18.28
C SER A 50 -5.78 6.88 -17.59
N PHE A 51 -5.17 7.72 -16.74
CA PHE A 51 -5.91 8.63 -15.85
C PHE A 51 -6.76 9.65 -16.62
N ASP A 52 -6.26 10.21 -17.72
CA ASP A 52 -6.98 11.23 -18.50
C ASP A 52 -8.24 10.65 -19.15
N GLU A 53 -8.19 9.43 -19.64
CA GLU A 53 -9.34 8.73 -20.18
C GLU A 53 -10.38 8.46 -19.09
N GLY A 54 -9.93 7.99 -17.93
CA GLY A 54 -10.77 7.78 -16.75
C GLY A 54 -11.46 9.06 -16.29
N ILE A 55 -10.74 10.18 -16.25
CA ILE A 55 -11.26 11.52 -15.92
C ILE A 55 -12.32 11.96 -16.94
N ASN A 56 -12.06 11.77 -18.23
CA ASN A 56 -13.01 12.13 -19.29
C ASN A 56 -14.30 11.31 -19.19
N LEU A 57 -14.22 10.02 -18.93
CA LEU A 57 -15.38 9.15 -18.71
C LEU A 57 -16.19 9.61 -17.49
N ALA A 58 -15.54 9.85 -16.36
CA ALA A 58 -16.18 10.27 -15.13
C ALA A 58 -16.87 11.64 -15.29
N ASN A 59 -16.19 12.62 -15.91
CA ASN A 59 -16.77 13.94 -16.20
C ASN A 59 -17.93 13.86 -17.18
N GLY A 60 -17.92 12.92 -18.11
CA GLY A 60 -19.02 12.68 -19.06
C GLY A 60 -20.33 12.36 -18.35
N LEU A 61 -20.28 11.76 -17.17
CA LEU A 61 -21.47 11.41 -16.38
C LEU A 61 -22.23 12.64 -15.87
N PHE A 62 -21.58 13.79 -15.64
CA PHE A 62 -22.26 15.00 -15.22
C PHE A 62 -23.20 15.61 -16.28
N LYS A 63 -23.09 15.16 -17.53
CA LYS A 63 -24.01 15.59 -18.61
C LYS A 63 -25.34 14.85 -18.58
N ARG A 64 -25.49 13.84 -17.73
CA ARG A 64 -26.72 13.06 -17.63
C ARG A 64 -27.79 13.83 -16.86
N PRO A 65 -29.03 13.83 -17.33
CA PRO A 65 -30.15 14.41 -16.57
C PRO A 65 -30.43 13.57 -15.32
N ASN A 66 -30.86 14.22 -14.24
CA ASN A 66 -31.34 13.58 -13.01
C ASN A 66 -30.30 12.76 -12.24
N LEU A 67 -29.04 13.22 -12.15
CA LEU A 67 -28.07 12.63 -11.25
C LEU A 67 -28.53 12.72 -9.80
N MET A 68 -28.57 11.58 -9.12
CA MET A 68 -28.82 11.53 -7.70
C MET A 68 -27.60 12.04 -6.91
N PRO A 69 -27.78 12.57 -5.68
CA PRO A 69 -26.63 12.98 -4.86
C PRO A 69 -25.59 11.87 -4.66
N GLN A 70 -26.03 10.60 -4.50
CA GLN A 70 -25.14 9.46 -4.38
C GLN A 70 -24.29 9.22 -5.65
N ASP A 71 -24.87 9.44 -6.83
CA ASP A 71 -24.13 9.32 -8.09
C ASP A 71 -23.06 10.40 -8.18
N SER A 72 -23.38 11.64 -7.78
CA SER A 72 -22.43 12.74 -7.76
C SER A 72 -21.28 12.48 -6.79
N ILE A 73 -21.55 11.92 -5.62
CA ILE A 73 -20.53 11.49 -4.64
C ILE A 73 -19.60 10.44 -5.27
N ALA A 74 -20.15 9.39 -5.89
CA ALA A 74 -19.34 8.34 -6.52
C ALA A 74 -18.47 8.86 -7.69
N ILE A 75 -18.97 9.84 -8.45
CA ILE A 75 -18.19 10.48 -9.52
C ILE A 75 -17.07 11.34 -8.93
N TYR A 76 -17.35 12.18 -7.93
CA TYR A 76 -16.33 13.00 -7.28
C TYR A 76 -15.26 12.16 -6.57
N GLU A 77 -15.67 11.08 -5.91
CA GLU A 77 -14.77 10.10 -5.33
C GLU A 77 -13.75 9.59 -6.36
N LEU A 78 -14.24 9.08 -7.49
CA LEU A 78 -13.36 8.57 -8.53
C LEU A 78 -12.48 9.65 -9.14
N LEU A 79 -13.00 10.86 -9.34
CA LEU A 79 -12.21 11.98 -9.85
C LEU A 79 -11.10 12.40 -8.88
N SER A 80 -11.36 12.40 -7.57
CA SER A 80 -10.32 12.72 -6.57
C SER A 80 -9.17 11.70 -6.62
N ILE A 81 -9.47 10.41 -6.75
CA ILE A 81 -8.49 9.34 -6.89
C ILE A 81 -7.66 9.50 -8.18
N LEU A 82 -8.35 9.72 -9.30
CA LEU A 82 -7.70 9.87 -10.61
C LEU A 82 -6.77 11.08 -10.67
N TYR A 83 -7.21 12.24 -10.15
CA TYR A 83 -6.36 13.43 -10.10
C TYR A 83 -5.19 13.29 -9.13
N ASN A 84 -5.39 12.63 -7.98
CA ASN A 84 -4.29 12.33 -7.08
C ASN A 84 -3.23 11.43 -7.73
N ALA A 85 -3.64 10.44 -8.51
CA ALA A 85 -2.74 9.53 -9.22
C ALA A 85 -1.93 10.22 -10.33
N LYS A 86 -2.42 11.34 -10.88
CA LYS A 86 -1.66 12.16 -11.85
C LYS A 86 -0.46 12.89 -11.24
N GLY A 87 -0.33 12.90 -9.91
CA GLY A 87 0.81 13.46 -9.19
C GLY A 87 0.56 14.85 -8.61
N ASP A 88 1.60 15.38 -7.97
CA ASP A 88 1.52 16.57 -7.09
C ASP A 88 0.89 17.81 -7.72
N LYS A 89 1.08 18.02 -9.01
CA LYS A 89 0.48 19.17 -9.73
C LYS A 89 -1.05 19.17 -9.69
N PHE A 90 -1.66 18.02 -9.51
CA PHE A 90 -3.11 17.83 -9.52
C PHE A 90 -3.69 17.58 -8.14
N LYS A 91 -2.84 17.56 -7.09
CA LYS A 91 -3.27 17.32 -5.72
C LYS A 91 -4.35 18.28 -5.27
N GLN A 92 -4.20 19.57 -5.57
CA GLN A 92 -5.21 20.57 -5.22
C GLN A 92 -6.57 20.28 -5.88
N THR A 93 -6.57 19.86 -7.14
CA THR A 93 -7.81 19.48 -7.85
C THR A 93 -8.44 18.24 -7.21
N ALA A 94 -7.64 17.28 -6.79
CA ALA A 94 -8.15 16.11 -6.06
C ALA A 94 -8.84 16.52 -4.75
N LEU A 95 -8.26 17.44 -3.98
CA LEU A 95 -8.84 17.96 -2.73
C LEU A 95 -10.14 18.73 -2.97
N GLU A 96 -10.23 19.52 -4.05
CA GLU A 96 -11.48 20.21 -4.42
C GLU A 96 -12.65 19.25 -4.64
N TYR A 97 -12.40 18.06 -5.17
CA TYR A 97 -13.43 17.02 -5.29
C TYR A 97 -13.84 16.45 -3.95
N LEU A 98 -12.91 16.28 -3.02
CA LEU A 98 -13.24 15.89 -1.64
C LEU A 98 -14.10 16.94 -0.93
N GLU A 99 -13.80 18.22 -1.11
CA GLU A 99 -14.63 19.30 -0.58
C GLU A 99 -16.04 19.31 -1.18
N LYS A 100 -16.19 18.97 -2.47
CA LYS A 100 -17.52 18.82 -3.09
C LYS A 100 -18.30 17.67 -2.46
N ILE A 101 -17.67 16.56 -2.15
CA ILE A 101 -18.31 15.44 -1.46
C ILE A 101 -18.76 15.87 -0.06
N SER A 102 -17.91 16.58 0.70
CA SER A 102 -18.24 17.03 2.05
C SER A 102 -19.47 17.96 2.11
N LYS A 103 -19.69 18.73 1.04
CA LYS A 103 -20.86 19.62 0.91
C LYS A 103 -22.17 18.87 0.60
N ILE A 104 -22.09 17.69 -0.03
CA ILE A 104 -23.27 16.87 -0.36
C ILE A 104 -23.65 15.97 0.79
N GLY A 105 -22.68 15.31 1.40
CA GLY A 105 -22.87 14.36 2.49
C GLY A 105 -21.60 14.22 3.31
N PRO A 106 -21.38 15.11 4.29
CA PRO A 106 -20.20 15.02 5.13
C PRO A 106 -20.21 13.72 5.90
N CYS A 107 -19.08 13.05 5.93
CA CYS A 107 -18.80 11.89 6.79
C CYS A 107 -19.66 10.63 6.58
N LEU A 108 -20.43 10.54 5.49
CA LEU A 108 -21.20 9.35 5.13
C LEU A 108 -20.39 8.30 4.38
N LEU A 109 -19.18 8.63 3.97
CA LEU A 109 -18.33 7.72 3.21
C LEU A 109 -17.47 6.88 4.15
N ASN A 110 -17.86 5.63 4.28
CA ASN A 110 -16.94 4.59 4.70
C ASN A 110 -16.00 4.34 3.51
N LEU A 111 -14.83 5.00 3.52
CA LEU A 111 -13.89 4.89 2.40
C LEU A 111 -13.25 3.51 2.40
N PRO A 112 -13.53 2.65 1.41
CA PRO A 112 -12.92 1.32 1.35
C PRO A 112 -11.40 1.49 1.21
N ARG A 113 -10.63 0.91 2.12
CA ARG A 113 -9.15 0.94 2.08
C ARG A 113 -8.56 0.46 0.75
N GLU A 114 -9.28 -0.43 0.08
CA GLU A 114 -8.86 -1.07 -1.16
C GLU A 114 -8.77 -0.10 -2.35
N TYR A 115 -9.48 1.02 -2.30
CA TYR A 115 -9.60 1.93 -3.45
C TYR A 115 -9.07 3.34 -3.20
N TRP A 116 -8.80 3.70 -1.95
CA TRP A 116 -8.40 5.05 -1.61
C TRP A 116 -6.93 5.12 -1.17
N PRO A 117 -6.09 5.91 -1.87
CA PRO A 117 -4.73 6.22 -1.42
C PRO A 117 -4.74 6.79 0.01
N SER A 118 -3.82 6.34 0.85
CA SER A 118 -3.72 6.75 2.27
C SER A 118 -3.66 8.27 2.44
N GLY A 119 -2.91 8.95 1.56
CA GLY A 119 -2.83 10.41 1.55
C GLY A 119 -4.18 11.09 1.36
N LEU A 120 -5.01 10.62 0.40
CA LEU A 120 -6.35 11.17 0.19
C LEU A 120 -7.29 10.89 1.36
N ARG A 121 -7.20 9.73 2.00
CA ARG A 121 -8.00 9.42 3.20
C ARG A 121 -7.67 10.38 4.33
N ARG A 122 -6.42 10.66 4.59
CA ARG A 122 -5.98 11.62 5.59
C ARG A 122 -6.57 13.02 5.35
N GLU A 123 -6.48 13.49 4.11
CA GLU A 123 -7.06 14.79 3.72
C GLU A 123 -8.60 14.79 3.86
N TRP A 124 -9.26 13.69 3.52
CA TRP A 124 -10.70 13.54 3.72
C TRP A 124 -11.08 13.64 5.20
N TYR A 125 -10.38 12.93 6.07
CA TYR A 125 -10.61 13.03 7.51
C TYR A 125 -10.35 14.43 8.03
N ALA A 126 -9.31 15.12 7.56
CA ALA A 126 -9.04 16.50 7.92
C ALA A 126 -10.20 17.43 7.51
N ILE A 127 -10.72 17.28 6.29
CA ILE A 127 -11.90 18.03 5.82
C ILE A 127 -13.13 17.75 6.69
N CYS A 128 -13.36 16.49 7.07
CA CYS A 128 -14.48 16.10 7.92
C CYS A 128 -14.37 16.65 9.35
N TYR A 129 -13.17 16.72 9.91
CA TYR A 129 -12.94 17.23 11.26
C TYR A 129 -12.89 18.76 11.32
N ASP A 130 -12.43 19.43 10.26
CA ASP A 130 -12.33 20.89 10.21
C ASP A 130 -13.69 21.56 9.93
N THR A 131 -14.70 20.80 9.55
CA THR A 131 -16.07 21.29 9.36
C THR A 131 -16.81 21.59 10.68
N SER A 132 -16.08 21.73 11.79
CA SER A 132 -16.64 22.16 13.09
C SER A 132 -17.45 23.46 13.05
N ASN A 133 -17.37 24.22 11.95
CA ASN A 133 -18.17 25.42 11.68
C ASN A 133 -19.45 25.20 10.84
N LEU A 134 -19.75 23.99 10.41
CA LEU A 134 -20.87 23.71 9.50
C LEU A 134 -22.16 23.17 10.19
N GLY A 135 -22.33 23.42 11.46
CA GLY A 135 -23.54 23.03 12.20
C GLY A 135 -23.55 21.56 12.66
N PRO A 136 -24.69 21.02 13.20
CA PRO A 136 -24.72 19.81 14.02
C PRO A 136 -24.56 18.48 13.25
N PHE A 137 -23.79 18.47 12.19
CA PHE A 137 -23.30 17.22 11.63
C PHE A 137 -22.06 16.81 12.44
N THR A 138 -22.33 16.35 13.65
CA THR A 138 -21.37 15.47 14.29
C THR A 138 -21.21 14.29 13.35
N CYS A 139 -20.04 14.17 12.72
CA CYS A 139 -19.51 12.86 12.41
C CYS A 139 -19.42 12.17 13.77
N THR A 140 -20.49 11.59 14.23
CA THR A 140 -20.33 10.43 15.07
C THR A 140 -19.73 9.43 14.09
N ALA A 141 -18.39 9.52 13.90
CA ALA A 141 -17.65 8.28 13.85
C ALA A 141 -18.36 7.48 14.92
N LYS A 142 -19.15 6.48 14.53
CA LYS A 142 -19.55 5.49 15.50
C LYS A 142 -18.26 5.17 16.18
N ASP A 143 -18.22 5.30 17.51
CA ASP A 143 -17.10 4.92 18.36
C ASP A 143 -16.69 3.44 18.16
N GLU A 144 -16.97 2.89 17.03
CA GLU A 144 -16.53 1.56 16.56
C GLU A 144 -15.09 1.59 16.06
N ASP A 145 -14.46 2.77 15.87
CA ASP A 145 -13.01 2.88 15.62
C ASP A 145 -12.20 3.54 16.76
N THR A 146 -12.78 3.71 17.92
CA THR A 146 -12.05 3.60 19.19
C THR A 146 -11.92 2.12 19.62
N THR A 147 -12.00 1.19 18.69
CA THR A 147 -11.29 -0.07 18.88
C THR A 147 -9.84 0.33 19.08
N PRO A 148 -9.21 -0.05 20.20
CA PRO A 148 -7.79 0.18 20.45
C PRO A 148 -7.08 -0.25 19.18
N THR A 149 -6.27 0.62 18.61
CA THR A 149 -5.57 0.46 17.32
C THR A 149 -5.31 -1.02 17.12
N LYS A 150 -6.03 -1.67 16.19
CA LYS A 150 -6.04 -3.14 16.16
C LYS A 150 -4.61 -3.57 15.94
N ILE A 151 -3.97 -4.01 17.02
CA ILE A 151 -2.56 -4.37 17.00
C ILE A 151 -2.39 -5.39 15.89
N ARG A 152 -1.69 -5.02 14.84
CA ARG A 152 -1.44 -5.90 13.69
C ARG A 152 -0.14 -6.64 13.91
N THR A 153 -0.16 -7.93 13.69
CA THR A 153 1.05 -8.75 13.73
C THR A 153 1.69 -8.74 12.35
N ILE A 154 2.93 -8.26 12.27
CA ILE A 154 3.70 -8.10 11.03
C ILE A 154 4.94 -8.97 11.05
N ALA A 155 5.35 -9.46 9.89
CA ALA A 155 6.57 -10.22 9.70
C ALA A 155 7.33 -9.76 8.45
N VAL A 156 8.67 -9.83 8.51
CA VAL A 156 9.58 -9.71 7.36
C VAL A 156 10.31 -11.05 7.23
N PRO A 157 9.72 -12.01 6.52
CA PRO A 157 10.15 -13.41 6.62
C PRO A 157 11.42 -13.71 5.85
N LEU A 158 11.74 -12.94 4.82
CA LEU A 158 12.87 -13.20 3.92
C LEU A 158 13.81 -12.00 3.88
N PRO A 159 15.11 -12.22 3.59
CA PRO A 159 16.01 -11.14 3.23
C PRO A 159 15.46 -10.34 2.05
N PHE A 160 15.73 -9.05 2.01
CA PHE A 160 15.46 -8.25 0.82
C PHE A 160 16.30 -8.72 -0.35
N GLU A 161 15.66 -8.93 -1.50
CA GLU A 161 16.35 -9.43 -2.70
C GLU A 161 17.29 -8.37 -3.27
N ASN A 162 18.56 -8.75 -3.48
CA ASN A 162 19.52 -7.89 -4.16
C ASN A 162 19.46 -8.12 -5.68
N ASN A 163 18.75 -7.26 -6.37
CA ASN A 163 18.59 -7.25 -7.82
C ASN A 163 19.55 -6.24 -8.51
N SER A 164 20.62 -5.84 -7.82
CA SER A 164 21.58 -4.89 -8.30
C SER A 164 22.41 -5.45 -9.45
N ILE A 165 23.04 -4.56 -10.23
CA ILE A 165 23.86 -4.91 -11.39
C ILE A 165 25.34 -4.69 -11.11
N GLY A 166 26.20 -5.43 -11.86
CA GLY A 166 27.65 -5.28 -11.82
C GLY A 166 28.25 -5.58 -10.44
N GLU A 167 29.18 -4.73 -9.99
CA GLU A 167 29.89 -4.90 -8.72
C GLU A 167 28.96 -4.83 -7.48
N PHE A 168 27.84 -4.14 -7.57
CA PHE A 168 26.91 -3.97 -6.46
C PHE A 168 26.19 -5.27 -6.09
N GLN A 169 26.00 -6.17 -7.04
CA GLN A 169 25.43 -7.49 -6.76
C GLN A 169 26.30 -8.28 -5.76
N THR A 170 27.62 -8.21 -5.93
CA THR A 170 28.56 -8.94 -5.05
C THR A 170 28.85 -8.16 -3.77
N LYS A 171 29.12 -6.84 -3.88
CA LYS A 171 29.47 -6.02 -2.71
C LYS A 171 28.37 -5.93 -1.66
N LEU A 172 27.11 -6.06 -2.08
CA LEU A 172 25.92 -5.89 -1.23
C LEU A 172 25.18 -7.20 -1.00
N GLY A 173 25.85 -8.35 -1.17
CA GLY A 173 25.24 -9.68 -1.05
C GLY A 173 24.48 -9.88 0.26
N GLY A 174 25.09 -9.53 1.39
CA GLY A 174 24.50 -9.69 2.73
C GLY A 174 23.55 -8.57 3.17
N ILE A 175 23.49 -7.44 2.45
CA ILE A 175 22.72 -6.28 2.91
C ILE A 175 21.21 -6.56 3.01
N GLY A 176 20.70 -7.47 2.17
CA GLY A 176 19.29 -7.87 2.21
C GLY A 176 18.86 -8.43 3.57
N THR A 177 19.71 -9.23 4.21
CA THR A 177 19.52 -9.70 5.59
C THR A 177 19.50 -8.52 6.56
N GLY A 178 20.48 -7.61 6.44
CA GLY A 178 20.54 -6.41 7.30
C GLY A 178 19.31 -5.52 7.17
N LEU A 179 18.84 -5.30 5.96
CA LEU A 179 17.63 -4.52 5.71
C LEU A 179 16.40 -5.19 6.33
N SER A 180 16.21 -6.49 6.16
CA SER A 180 15.07 -7.19 6.77
C SER A 180 15.11 -7.13 8.30
N GLN A 181 16.30 -7.20 8.92
CA GLN A 181 16.47 -7.03 10.36
C GLN A 181 16.20 -5.57 10.79
N SER A 182 16.64 -4.57 10.01
CA SER A 182 16.35 -3.16 10.26
C SER A 182 14.85 -2.87 10.22
N PHE A 183 14.16 -3.35 9.20
CA PHE A 183 12.70 -3.25 9.11
C PHE A 183 11.99 -3.82 10.33
N LEU A 184 12.38 -5.03 10.77
CA LEU A 184 11.81 -5.63 11.99
C LEU A 184 12.10 -4.78 13.23
N GLY A 185 13.35 -4.29 13.35
CA GLY A 185 13.77 -3.40 14.43
C GLY A 185 12.95 -2.11 14.46
N ASP A 186 12.74 -1.47 13.32
CA ASP A 186 12.00 -0.22 13.22
C ASP A 186 10.50 -0.43 13.43
N PHE A 187 9.90 -1.47 12.86
CA PHE A 187 8.51 -1.82 13.18
C PHE A 187 8.29 -2.18 14.65
N SER A 188 9.29 -2.74 15.35
CA SER A 188 9.17 -3.07 16.77
C SER A 188 9.04 -1.83 17.69
N LYS A 189 9.43 -0.65 17.20
CA LYS A 189 9.30 0.63 17.91
C LYS A 189 7.88 1.21 17.81
N ILE A 190 7.03 0.64 16.97
CA ILE A 190 5.69 1.14 16.66
C ILE A 190 4.66 0.39 17.50
N SER A 191 4.00 1.10 18.41
CA SER A 191 3.07 0.53 19.39
C SER A 191 1.85 -0.18 18.77
N ALA A 192 1.44 0.23 17.57
CA ALA A 192 0.35 -0.37 16.82
C ALA A 192 0.71 -1.71 16.16
N LEU A 193 1.97 -2.14 16.23
CA LEU A 193 2.48 -3.35 15.59
C LEU A 193 3.00 -4.36 16.61
N LYS A 194 2.81 -5.63 16.33
CA LYS A 194 3.49 -6.77 16.95
C LYS A 194 4.35 -7.45 15.92
N ILE A 195 5.56 -7.81 16.30
CA ILE A 195 6.51 -8.43 15.40
C ILE A 195 6.51 -9.94 15.56
N VAL A 196 6.48 -10.67 14.45
CA VAL A 196 6.85 -12.07 14.41
C VAL A 196 8.35 -12.16 14.10
N GLU A 197 9.12 -12.70 15.02
CA GLU A 197 10.56 -12.89 14.84
C GLU A 197 10.86 -13.85 13.69
N ARG A 198 11.86 -13.53 12.89
CA ARG A 198 12.27 -14.34 11.73
C ARG A 198 12.64 -15.77 12.13
N ASP A 199 13.35 -15.95 13.23
CA ASP A 199 13.79 -17.27 13.73
C ASP A 199 12.61 -18.23 13.95
N LYS A 200 11.46 -17.71 14.37
CA LYS A 200 10.24 -18.52 14.53
C LYS A 200 9.69 -18.98 13.19
N ILE A 201 9.79 -18.14 12.16
CA ILE A 201 9.36 -18.49 10.80
C ILE A 201 10.32 -19.55 10.23
N ASP A 202 11.62 -19.32 10.34
CA ASP A 202 12.66 -20.23 9.85
C ASP A 202 12.57 -21.60 10.55
N PHE A 203 12.33 -21.61 11.86
CA PHE A 203 12.10 -22.84 12.63
C PHE A 203 10.91 -23.64 12.10
N LEU A 204 9.76 -22.98 11.91
CA LEU A 204 8.56 -23.65 11.38
C LEU A 204 8.75 -24.19 9.97
N ILE A 205 9.43 -23.43 9.12
CA ILE A 205 9.72 -23.85 7.74
C ILE A 205 10.59 -25.12 7.74
N LYS A 206 11.59 -25.19 8.61
CA LYS A 206 12.46 -26.36 8.77
C LYS A 206 11.71 -27.56 9.35
N GLU A 207 10.98 -27.38 10.44
CA GLU A 207 10.23 -28.44 11.13
C GLU A 207 9.15 -29.07 10.24
N GLN A 208 8.47 -28.27 9.42
CA GLN A 208 7.40 -28.75 8.56
C GLN A 208 7.89 -29.25 7.21
N GLN A 209 9.20 -29.31 6.98
CA GLN A 209 9.79 -29.72 5.70
C GLN A 209 9.15 -28.96 4.49
N LEU A 210 8.78 -27.69 4.71
CA LEU A 210 8.09 -26.89 3.71
C LEU A 210 8.99 -26.51 2.51
N THR A 211 10.26 -26.91 2.54
CA THR A 211 11.21 -26.66 1.47
C THR A 211 11.85 -27.96 1.00
N ALA A 212 11.47 -28.44 -0.17
CA ALA A 212 12.16 -29.53 -0.84
C ALA A 212 13.52 -29.12 -1.48
N SER A 213 13.71 -27.80 -1.71
CA SER A 213 14.85 -27.23 -2.46
C SER A 213 15.86 -26.45 -1.59
N GLY A 214 15.63 -26.31 -0.29
CA GLY A 214 16.47 -25.49 0.60
C GLY A 214 16.28 -23.97 0.45
N MET A 215 15.49 -23.50 -0.51
CA MET A 215 15.12 -22.10 -0.68
C MET A 215 13.68 -21.85 -0.26
N VAL A 216 13.46 -20.83 0.57
CA VAL A 216 12.13 -20.42 1.03
C VAL A 216 11.53 -19.46 0.01
N ASP A 217 10.45 -19.86 -0.62
CA ASP A 217 9.68 -18.98 -1.49
C ASP A 217 8.59 -18.20 -0.72
N GLN A 218 8.00 -17.22 -1.37
CA GLN A 218 6.96 -16.38 -0.79
C GLN A 218 5.74 -17.20 -0.33
N SER A 219 5.35 -18.24 -1.06
CA SER A 219 4.18 -19.05 -0.73
C SER A 219 4.39 -19.86 0.55
N THR A 220 5.60 -20.39 0.73
CA THR A 220 6.02 -21.10 1.94
C THR A 220 6.08 -20.17 3.15
N ALA A 221 6.63 -18.97 2.98
CA ALA A 221 6.65 -17.94 4.02
C ALA A 221 5.24 -17.54 4.48
N ILE A 222 4.30 -17.37 3.54
CA ILE A 222 2.90 -17.06 3.87
C ILE A 222 2.24 -18.20 4.66
N LYS A 223 2.49 -19.46 4.32
CA LYS A 223 1.98 -20.60 5.09
C LYS A 223 2.50 -20.61 6.53
N ALA A 224 3.80 -20.37 6.73
CA ALA A 224 4.38 -20.22 8.06
C ALA A 224 3.77 -19.04 8.83
N GLY A 225 3.53 -17.91 8.15
CA GLY A 225 2.87 -16.75 8.72
C GLY A 225 1.46 -17.03 9.23
N LYS A 226 0.68 -17.82 8.49
CA LYS A 226 -0.67 -18.26 8.95
C LYS A 226 -0.59 -19.03 10.26
N ILE A 227 0.37 -19.94 10.38
CA ILE A 227 0.58 -20.73 11.61
C ILE A 227 0.97 -19.83 12.78
N LEU A 228 1.79 -18.81 12.55
CA LEU A 228 2.21 -17.84 13.56
C LEU A 228 1.22 -16.71 13.82
N SER A 229 0.04 -16.75 13.17
CA SER A 229 -0.99 -15.72 13.26
C SER A 229 -0.48 -14.31 12.87
N ALA A 230 0.43 -14.26 11.93
CA ALA A 230 0.80 -12.99 11.29
C ALA A 230 -0.38 -12.48 10.46
N HIS A 231 -0.70 -11.19 10.58
CA HIS A 231 -1.72 -10.54 9.75
C HIS A 231 -1.15 -10.06 8.43
N LEU A 232 0.08 -9.55 8.49
CA LEU A 232 0.78 -8.93 7.36
C LEU A 232 2.18 -9.50 7.22
N MET A 233 2.62 -9.64 5.97
CA MET A 233 4.01 -9.93 5.64
C MET A 233 4.56 -8.88 4.68
N ILE A 234 5.82 -8.51 4.90
CA ILE A 234 6.54 -7.60 4.01
C ILE A 234 7.61 -8.39 3.27
N PHE A 235 7.57 -8.28 1.97
CA PHE A 235 8.59 -8.78 1.06
C PHE A 235 9.20 -7.59 0.33
N GLY A 236 10.50 -7.60 0.13
CA GLY A 236 11.15 -6.48 -0.51
C GLY A 236 12.39 -6.86 -1.28
N GLY A 237 12.89 -5.88 -2.02
CA GLY A 237 14.14 -5.98 -2.75
C GLY A 237 14.67 -4.60 -3.09
N PHE A 238 15.92 -4.56 -3.50
CA PHE A 238 16.54 -3.32 -3.97
C PHE A 238 17.34 -3.59 -5.23
N THR A 239 17.46 -2.55 -6.05
CA THR A 239 18.27 -2.55 -7.26
C THR A 239 19.15 -1.32 -7.24
N GLN A 240 20.45 -1.50 -7.12
CA GLN A 240 21.43 -0.43 -7.34
C GLN A 240 21.96 -0.50 -8.75
N ILE A 241 21.77 0.58 -9.50
CA ILE A 241 22.21 0.73 -10.88
C ILE A 241 23.59 1.37 -10.92
N ASP A 242 23.79 2.42 -10.13
CA ASP A 242 25.04 3.14 -9.91
C ASP A 242 25.08 3.77 -8.51
N LYS A 243 26.15 4.49 -8.18
CA LYS A 243 26.34 5.07 -6.83
C LYS A 243 25.23 6.02 -6.38
N ASN A 244 24.49 6.61 -7.32
CA ASN A 244 23.47 7.62 -7.03
C ASN A 244 22.05 7.13 -7.33
N ASN A 245 21.91 5.95 -7.93
CA ASN A 245 20.62 5.43 -8.42
C ASN A 245 20.36 4.06 -7.82
N THR A 246 19.58 4.05 -6.75
CA THR A 246 19.05 2.86 -6.08
C THR A 246 17.53 2.97 -6.05
N ILE A 247 16.86 1.86 -6.28
CA ILE A 247 15.42 1.71 -6.09
C ILE A 247 15.22 0.60 -5.07
N MET A 248 14.47 0.87 -4.02
CA MET A 248 14.06 -0.12 -3.02
C MET A 248 12.55 -0.26 -3.07
N VAL A 249 12.05 -1.48 -3.08
CA VAL A 249 10.62 -1.79 -3.18
C VAL A 249 10.23 -2.69 -2.02
N ALA A 250 9.10 -2.40 -1.40
CA ALA A 250 8.46 -3.26 -0.41
C ALA A 250 7.02 -3.57 -0.82
N ARG A 251 6.61 -4.83 -0.65
CA ARG A 251 5.25 -5.31 -0.87
C ARG A 251 4.66 -5.76 0.45
N VAL A 252 3.50 -5.23 0.79
CA VAL A 252 2.73 -5.64 1.96
C VAL A 252 1.68 -6.65 1.52
N VAL A 253 1.73 -7.84 2.09
CA VAL A 253 0.86 -8.97 1.75
C VAL A 253 -0.05 -9.28 2.94
N ASN A 254 -1.34 -9.40 2.69
CA ASN A 254 -2.28 -9.95 3.66
C ASN A 254 -2.06 -11.46 3.75
N VAL A 255 -1.76 -11.96 4.95
CA VAL A 255 -1.42 -13.38 5.15
C VAL A 255 -2.63 -14.29 4.97
N GLU A 256 -3.81 -13.83 5.34
CA GLU A 256 -5.05 -14.62 5.25
C GLU A 256 -5.48 -14.85 3.80
N THR A 257 -5.54 -13.75 3.02
CA THR A 257 -5.99 -13.80 1.60
C THR A 257 -4.86 -14.07 0.64
N SER A 258 -3.59 -13.90 1.05
CA SER A 258 -2.39 -13.95 0.21
C SER A 258 -2.33 -12.85 -0.86
N GLU A 259 -3.13 -11.81 -0.74
CA GLU A 259 -3.18 -10.67 -1.65
C GLU A 259 -2.15 -9.61 -1.29
N VAL A 260 -1.57 -8.98 -2.31
CA VAL A 260 -0.72 -7.80 -2.13
C VAL A 260 -1.63 -6.59 -1.90
N ILE A 261 -1.59 -6.01 -0.72
CA ILE A 261 -2.42 -4.87 -0.33
C ILE A 261 -1.74 -3.52 -0.57
N ALA A 262 -0.41 -3.51 -0.65
CA ALA A 262 0.35 -2.32 -0.99
C ALA A 262 1.68 -2.68 -1.66
N VAL A 263 2.12 -1.82 -2.58
CA VAL A 263 3.46 -1.85 -3.17
C VAL A 263 4.04 -0.45 -3.05
N ILE A 264 5.12 -0.32 -2.32
CA ILE A 264 5.72 0.96 -2.00
C ILE A 264 7.16 0.97 -2.51
N ASP A 265 7.58 2.06 -3.14
CA ASP A 265 8.95 2.25 -3.58
C ASP A 265 9.59 3.49 -2.96
N GLN A 266 10.92 3.42 -2.88
CA GLN A 266 11.79 4.53 -2.50
C GLN A 266 12.98 4.57 -3.43
N LYS A 267 13.30 5.77 -3.92
CA LYS A 267 14.46 6.04 -4.77
C LYS A 267 15.50 6.84 -3.99
N GLY A 268 16.75 6.52 -4.20
CA GLY A 268 17.86 7.20 -3.51
C GLY A 268 19.20 6.88 -4.11
N GLY A 269 20.25 7.24 -3.38
CA GLY A 269 21.63 6.86 -3.68
C GLY A 269 22.04 5.58 -2.94
N SER A 270 23.22 5.60 -2.30
CA SER A 270 23.75 4.46 -1.54
C SER A 270 23.37 4.44 -0.06
N ASN A 271 22.36 5.20 0.33
CA ASN A 271 21.88 5.37 1.70
C ASN A 271 20.73 4.39 2.01
N TYR A 272 21.02 3.11 1.99
CA TYR A 272 20.03 2.02 2.12
C TYR A 272 19.17 2.11 3.38
N PHE A 273 19.77 2.41 4.53
CA PHE A 273 19.06 2.50 5.81
C PHE A 273 18.14 3.72 5.88
N GLU A 274 18.54 4.85 5.27
CA GLU A 274 17.65 6.01 5.16
C GLU A 274 16.46 5.70 4.24
N MET A 275 16.70 5.01 3.11
CA MET A 275 15.64 4.55 2.21
C MET A 275 14.70 3.56 2.90
N GLU A 276 15.24 2.68 3.71
CA GLU A 276 14.48 1.71 4.50
C GLU A 276 13.55 2.44 5.48
N LYS A 277 14.04 3.41 6.24
CA LYS A 277 13.25 4.21 7.18
C LYS A 277 12.11 4.98 6.50
N GLU A 278 12.36 5.52 5.31
CA GLU A 278 11.31 6.16 4.51
C GLU A 278 10.26 5.14 4.05
N LEU A 279 10.66 3.91 3.70
CA LEU A 279 9.69 2.84 3.39
C LEU A 279 8.88 2.44 4.62
N VAL A 280 9.47 2.33 5.80
CA VAL A 280 8.75 2.05 7.06
C VAL A 280 7.66 3.09 7.29
N LYS A 281 7.99 4.39 7.16
CA LYS A 281 7.01 5.48 7.30
C LYS A 281 5.88 5.37 6.27
N LYS A 282 6.23 5.16 5.00
CA LYS A 282 5.24 4.98 3.93
C LYS A 282 4.36 3.75 4.14
N ILE A 283 4.92 2.64 4.63
CA ILE A 283 4.14 1.44 4.97
C ILE A 283 3.16 1.74 6.11
N CYS A 284 3.60 2.47 7.14
CA CYS A 284 2.70 2.90 8.22
C CYS A 284 1.57 3.76 7.68
N ASP A 285 1.87 4.70 6.80
CA ASP A 285 0.87 5.54 6.14
C ASP A 285 -0.14 4.70 5.35
N GLU A 286 0.31 3.72 4.56
CA GLU A 286 -0.58 2.82 3.81
C GLU A 286 -1.44 1.92 4.71
N LEU A 287 -0.96 1.63 5.91
CA LEU A 287 -1.69 0.84 6.90
C LEU A 287 -2.55 1.71 7.83
N ASP A 288 -2.66 3.02 7.61
CA ASP A 288 -3.33 3.99 8.48
C ASP A 288 -2.78 3.99 9.94
N ILE A 289 -1.49 3.73 10.09
CA ILE A 289 -0.80 3.78 11.38
C ILE A 289 -0.18 5.16 11.52
N ILE A 290 -0.69 5.94 12.47
CA ILE A 290 -0.17 7.26 12.79
C ILE A 290 0.97 7.10 13.78
N LEU A 291 2.19 7.46 13.35
CA LEU A 291 3.36 7.47 14.22
C LEU A 291 3.31 8.70 15.14
N SER A 292 3.54 8.49 16.42
CA SER A 292 3.81 9.59 17.36
C SER A 292 5.15 10.26 17.04
N GLU A 293 5.37 11.48 17.55
CA GLU A 293 6.65 12.17 17.39
C GLU A 293 7.83 11.36 17.95
N GLN A 294 7.61 10.60 19.02
CA GLN A 294 8.62 9.76 19.63
C GLN A 294 8.93 8.56 18.73
N GLU A 295 7.92 7.84 18.24
CA GLU A 295 8.08 6.70 17.33
C GLU A 295 8.78 7.13 16.03
N THR A 296 8.42 8.29 15.48
CA THR A 296 9.08 8.86 14.30
C THR A 296 10.57 9.07 14.55
N LYS A 297 10.94 9.70 15.68
CA LYS A 297 12.34 9.90 16.04
C LYS A 297 13.08 8.58 16.24
N GLU A 298 12.45 7.62 16.90
CA GLU A 298 13.05 6.31 17.14
C GLU A 298 13.28 5.53 15.83
N VAL A 299 12.34 5.59 14.89
CA VAL A 299 12.50 4.99 13.54
C VAL A 299 13.62 5.69 12.78
N GLU A 300 13.76 7.01 12.87
CA GLU A 300 14.81 7.75 12.16
C GLU A 300 16.22 7.54 12.74
N MET A 301 16.35 7.00 13.94
CA MET A 301 17.66 6.72 14.55
C MET A 301 18.34 5.50 13.94
N GLY A 302 19.66 5.55 13.82
CA GLY A 302 20.49 4.45 13.33
C GLY A 302 20.74 4.47 11.82
N GLY A 303 21.35 3.39 11.35
CA GLY A 303 21.80 3.25 9.97
C GLY A 303 23.14 3.95 9.70
N THR A 304 23.57 3.90 8.43
CA THR A 304 24.75 4.58 7.91
C THR A 304 24.47 5.14 6.53
N LYS A 305 25.11 6.26 6.19
CA LYS A 305 25.14 6.80 4.82
C LYS A 305 26.38 6.36 4.03
N SER A 306 27.30 5.67 4.68
CA SER A 306 28.53 5.18 4.05
C SER A 306 28.30 3.85 3.32
N LEU A 307 28.52 3.84 2.00
CA LEU A 307 28.46 2.60 1.22
C LEU A 307 29.50 1.58 1.69
N ASP A 308 30.70 2.04 2.07
CA ASP A 308 31.77 1.15 2.52
C ASP A 308 31.44 0.56 3.91
N ALA A 309 30.87 1.34 4.83
CA ALA A 309 30.39 0.82 6.10
C ALA A 309 29.24 -0.18 5.88
N THR A 310 28.32 0.10 4.95
CA THR A 310 27.25 -0.81 4.56
C THR A 310 27.80 -2.13 4.00
N ALA A 311 28.82 -2.07 3.13
CA ALA A 311 29.44 -3.25 2.53
C ALA A 311 30.15 -4.13 3.59
N GLU A 312 30.89 -3.52 4.51
CA GLU A 312 31.52 -4.26 5.62
C GLU A 312 30.46 -4.88 6.55
N TYR A 313 29.39 -4.16 6.84
CA TYR A 313 28.29 -4.69 7.63
C TYR A 313 27.61 -5.88 6.93
N ALA A 314 27.38 -5.80 5.61
CA ALA A 314 26.82 -6.88 4.80
C ALA A 314 27.70 -8.13 4.83
N LEU A 315 29.03 -8.00 4.71
CA LEU A 315 29.98 -9.10 4.84
C LEU A 315 29.93 -9.72 6.25
N GLY A 316 29.80 -8.88 7.29
CA GLY A 316 29.61 -9.36 8.66
C GLY A 316 28.36 -10.25 8.80
N LEU A 317 27.26 -9.86 8.18
CA LEU A 317 26.01 -10.66 8.18
C LEU A 317 26.17 -11.97 7.41
N GLU A 318 26.90 -11.99 6.27
CA GLU A 318 27.19 -13.23 5.54
C GLU A 318 28.01 -14.23 6.36
N PHE A 319 28.98 -13.76 7.14
CA PHE A 319 29.75 -14.63 8.04
C PHE A 319 28.93 -15.06 9.24
N GLU A 320 28.06 -14.21 9.76
CA GLU A 320 27.09 -14.55 10.81
C GLU A 320 26.19 -15.71 10.37
N ASP A 321 25.62 -15.63 9.17
CA ASP A 321 24.78 -16.69 8.58
C ASP A 321 25.53 -18.01 8.37
N LYS A 322 26.86 -17.95 8.22
CA LYS A 322 27.75 -19.12 8.13
C LYS A 322 28.27 -19.60 9.48
N TYR A 323 27.84 -18.98 10.57
CA TYR A 323 28.29 -19.24 11.94
C TYR A 323 29.80 -18.97 12.16
N ASP A 324 30.47 -18.20 11.27
CA ASP A 324 31.85 -17.75 11.42
C ASP A 324 31.90 -16.43 12.20
N TYR A 325 31.61 -16.53 13.50
CA TYR A 325 31.49 -15.36 14.38
C TYR A 325 32.78 -14.53 14.51
N PRO A 326 34.00 -15.11 14.49
CA PRO A 326 35.21 -14.30 14.49
C PRO A 326 35.32 -13.39 13.26
N LYS A 327 35.03 -13.90 12.07
CA LYS A 327 35.05 -13.05 10.86
C LYS A 327 33.88 -12.07 10.84
N ALA A 328 32.71 -12.49 11.28
CA ALA A 328 31.56 -11.58 11.43
C ALA A 328 31.94 -10.39 12.32
N PHE A 329 32.57 -10.62 13.46
CA PHE A 329 33.04 -9.59 14.36
C PHE A 329 34.04 -8.61 13.69
N GLU A 330 35.04 -9.16 12.97
CA GLU A 330 36.02 -8.33 12.27
C GLU A 330 35.37 -7.37 11.28
N HIS A 331 34.38 -7.84 10.50
CA HIS A 331 33.67 -7.04 9.54
C HIS A 331 32.75 -6.01 10.21
N PHE A 332 32.01 -6.38 11.24
CA PHE A 332 31.21 -5.41 12.00
C PHE A 332 32.07 -4.32 12.64
N LYS A 333 33.24 -4.70 13.16
CA LYS A 333 34.21 -3.74 13.72
C LYS A 333 34.71 -2.77 12.68
N LYS A 334 35.06 -3.24 11.46
CA LYS A 334 35.43 -2.35 10.35
C LYS A 334 34.31 -1.41 9.95
N ALA A 335 33.05 -1.89 9.92
CA ALA A 335 31.92 -1.02 9.66
C ALA A 335 31.82 0.13 10.68
N VAL A 336 32.04 -0.15 11.98
CA VAL A 336 32.09 0.87 13.04
C VAL A 336 33.30 1.78 12.92
N GLU A 337 34.45 1.27 12.47
CA GLU A 337 35.65 2.09 12.23
C GLU A 337 35.44 3.09 11.07
N ILE A 338 34.67 2.70 10.03
CA ILE A 338 34.34 3.56 8.87
C ILE A 338 33.27 4.56 9.27
N ASP A 339 32.22 4.13 10.00
CA ASP A 339 31.16 4.99 10.48
C ASP A 339 30.90 4.74 11.98
N PRO A 340 31.49 5.56 12.86
CA PRO A 340 31.32 5.43 14.30
C PRO A 340 29.89 5.66 14.80
N ASP A 341 28.99 6.18 13.99
CA ASP A 341 27.58 6.39 14.38
C ASP A 341 26.65 5.27 13.89
N PHE A 342 27.17 4.25 13.23
CA PHE A 342 26.43 3.10 12.77
C PHE A 342 26.01 2.19 13.94
N ILE A 343 24.82 2.45 14.50
CA ILE A 343 24.30 1.83 15.73
C ILE A 343 24.14 0.30 15.55
N GLU A 344 23.64 -0.17 14.43
CA GLU A 344 23.41 -1.59 14.16
C GLU A 344 24.74 -2.37 14.15
N ALA A 345 25.79 -1.81 13.53
CA ALA A 345 27.11 -2.42 13.54
C ALA A 345 27.70 -2.46 14.96
N LYS A 346 27.54 -1.38 15.77
CA LYS A 346 27.98 -1.37 17.16
C LYS A 346 27.32 -2.49 17.98
N LYS A 347 26.01 -2.66 17.86
CA LYS A 347 25.27 -3.72 18.54
C LYS A 347 25.84 -5.11 18.17
N LYS A 348 26.14 -5.34 16.88
CA LYS A 348 26.74 -6.60 16.41
C LYS A 348 28.16 -6.79 16.98
N VAL A 349 28.98 -5.77 17.05
CA VAL A 349 30.31 -5.83 17.69
C VAL A 349 30.18 -6.25 19.16
N ASP A 350 29.22 -5.68 19.90
CA ASP A 350 29.04 -6.04 21.31
C ASP A 350 28.54 -7.48 21.49
N VAL A 351 27.65 -7.96 20.62
CA VAL A 351 27.14 -9.33 20.63
C VAL A 351 28.26 -10.34 20.36
N TYR A 352 29.13 -10.08 19.37
CA TYR A 352 30.13 -11.06 18.93
C TYR A 352 31.50 -10.92 19.60
N ARG A 353 31.72 -9.86 20.37
CA ARG A 353 32.98 -9.67 21.16
C ARG A 353 33.39 -10.91 21.99
N PRO A 354 32.49 -11.62 22.68
CA PRO A 354 32.87 -12.79 23.49
C PRO A 354 33.42 -13.97 22.69
N PHE A 355 33.17 -14.02 21.37
CA PHE A 355 33.61 -15.10 20.51
C PHE A 355 35.03 -14.91 19.92
N VAL A 356 35.67 -13.80 20.25
CA VAL A 356 36.97 -13.39 19.67
C VAL A 356 38.07 -13.26 20.72
N ILE A 357 37.76 -13.55 21.97
CA ILE A 357 38.70 -13.50 23.11
C ILE A 357 39.40 -14.83 23.29
#